data_23557c2b4ec09e9e686e586f112a30c4
#
_entry.id   23557c2b4ec09e9e686e586f112a30c4
#
_cell.length_a   1.000
_cell.length_b   1.000
_cell.length_c   1.000
_cell.angle_alpha   90.00
_cell.angle_beta   90.00
_cell.angle_gamma   90.00
#
_symmetry.space_group_name_H-M   'P 1'
#
loop_
_entity.id
_entity.type
_entity.pdbx_description
1 polymer ?
#
loop_
_entity_poly.entity_id
_entity_poly.type
_entity_poly.pdbx_seq_one_letter_code
_entity_poly.pdbx_strand_id
1 'polypeptide(L)'
;MNKGQTAITELIKEFKTAYSIENDLLVNLSTFQSLDPKLEFSKVQRNENELNSIDSNFDLIFGDFPFGMNRIETELLPNKKISQNWNSIFKSLKLLNDKGFAFFVAEPSIIYSKQALDFLNAINANQFYLNLVLKIPSKIYEPHTNFQPILIGFSKEEYQKLFIADLDQDNIPTIVQNFKEKKGTELENGIWVNRDSFQSFSNFSILNQIGSLKTQYKEYKEYQLSEIALEINLTRESFEEKPNSIYIPKIGTSDVVSSLSNLKIKPQNYFQVVLNNEIVLADYLALFYKSELGQLILNSLNTGSFIPSINKGSIQDSFVAIPKLEEQKLLVHTNSKLEDLQNTIEDLRLELSLNPKNAPIILEKFDTIQGPLKTLSVEDEILALIRKGEGKQIEFKQTFSKNIHTQKKDPAIEKSSLKNVVGFLNAKGGTLLIGVADDNEITGIEDDFYKSNDKYLLNFKNAINSKIGSEFYPLIEYDIYKIWDKKVLKVDCQPSKRACFYDTNEFYVRTNPATDRLEGQKLIEYVNRRFAK
;
A
#
# COMPACT_ATOMS: atom_id res chain seq x y z
N MET A 1 -22.32 7.06 -28.04
CA MET A 1 -21.52 7.88 -27.14
C MET A 1 -20.75 6.97 -26.18
N ASN A 2 -19.49 7.18 -25.97
CA ASN A 2 -18.74 6.38 -24.99
C ASN A 2 -18.82 7.03 -23.59
N LYS A 3 -18.38 6.28 -22.55
CA LYS A 3 -18.47 6.74 -21.15
C LYS A 3 -17.79 8.10 -20.93
N GLY A 4 -16.64 8.35 -21.55
CA GLY A 4 -15.91 9.61 -21.38
C GLY A 4 -16.65 10.81 -21.98
N GLN A 5 -17.20 10.67 -23.17
CA GLN A 5 -18.01 11.71 -23.81
C GLN A 5 -19.26 12.04 -22.97
N THR A 6 -19.92 11.00 -22.42
CA THR A 6 -21.08 11.18 -21.56
C THR A 6 -20.67 11.92 -20.27
N ALA A 7 -19.57 11.52 -19.63
CA ALA A 7 -19.11 12.16 -18.41
C ALA A 7 -18.77 13.65 -18.60
N ILE A 8 -18.04 14.00 -19.65
CA ILE A 8 -17.74 15.40 -19.96
C ILE A 8 -19.01 16.19 -20.24
N THR A 9 -19.94 15.61 -21.00
CA THR A 9 -21.22 16.26 -21.34
C THR A 9 -22.03 16.57 -20.08
N GLU A 10 -22.19 15.59 -19.20
CA GLU A 10 -22.92 15.78 -17.93
C GLU A 10 -22.18 16.78 -17.00
N LEU A 11 -20.85 16.75 -16.97
CA LEU A 11 -20.08 17.75 -16.21
C LEU A 11 -20.38 19.17 -16.67
N ILE A 12 -20.38 19.43 -17.99
CA ILE A 12 -20.68 20.76 -18.53
C ILE A 12 -22.11 21.18 -18.23
N LYS A 13 -23.09 20.27 -18.31
CA LYS A 13 -24.48 20.54 -17.90
C LYS A 13 -24.58 20.91 -16.42
N GLU A 14 -23.92 20.13 -15.57
CA GLU A 14 -23.93 20.40 -14.12
C GLU A 14 -23.27 21.73 -13.78
N PHE A 15 -22.13 22.06 -14.45
CA PHE A 15 -21.51 23.38 -14.31
C PHE A 15 -22.45 24.51 -14.77
N LYS A 16 -23.10 24.38 -15.90
CA LYS A 16 -24.08 25.36 -16.38
C LYS A 16 -25.17 25.62 -15.33
N THR A 17 -25.70 24.56 -14.74
CA THR A 17 -26.73 24.62 -13.70
C THR A 17 -26.19 25.25 -12.41
N ALA A 18 -25.06 24.76 -11.91
CA ALA A 18 -24.49 25.17 -10.63
C ALA A 18 -24.05 26.65 -10.59
N TYR A 19 -23.64 27.19 -11.75
CA TYR A 19 -23.16 28.58 -11.87
C TYR A 19 -24.13 29.48 -12.63
N SER A 20 -25.31 28.99 -13.01
CA SER A 20 -26.36 29.75 -13.75
C SER A 20 -25.80 30.39 -15.02
N ILE A 21 -25.12 29.59 -15.84
CA ILE A 21 -24.47 30.03 -17.08
C ILE A 21 -25.52 30.28 -18.15
N GLU A 22 -25.55 31.50 -18.71
CA GLU A 22 -26.47 31.90 -19.77
C GLU A 22 -25.78 32.09 -21.12
N ASN A 23 -24.51 32.54 -21.12
CA ASN A 23 -23.74 32.84 -22.31
C ASN A 23 -22.49 31.93 -22.41
N ASP A 24 -22.53 30.96 -23.31
CA ASP A 24 -21.47 29.98 -23.45
C ASP A 24 -21.00 29.78 -24.90
N LEU A 25 -19.74 29.38 -25.03
CA LEU A 25 -19.05 29.18 -26.31
C LEU A 25 -18.47 27.77 -26.40
N LEU A 26 -18.79 27.08 -27.49
CA LEU A 26 -18.07 25.88 -27.90
C LEU A 26 -17.04 26.24 -28.99
N VAL A 27 -15.76 26.00 -28.71
CA VAL A 27 -14.67 26.09 -29.70
C VAL A 27 -14.27 24.66 -30.10
N ASN A 28 -14.81 24.19 -31.20
CA ASN A 28 -14.56 22.84 -31.67
C ASN A 28 -13.73 22.87 -32.96
N LEU A 29 -12.42 22.70 -32.82
CA LEU A 29 -11.47 22.61 -33.92
C LEU A 29 -11.02 21.17 -34.22
N SER A 30 -11.46 20.20 -33.36
CA SER A 30 -11.12 18.80 -33.50
C SER A 30 -12.02 18.10 -34.50
N THR A 31 -11.48 17.12 -35.24
CA THR A 31 -12.27 16.18 -36.03
C THR A 31 -12.98 15.14 -35.18
N PHE A 32 -12.53 14.93 -33.96
CA PHE A 32 -13.14 14.01 -33.00
C PHE A 32 -13.95 14.83 -31.99
N GLN A 33 -15.13 14.30 -31.62
CA GLN A 33 -16.01 15.01 -30.68
C GLN A 33 -15.84 14.44 -29.27
N SER A 34 -15.51 15.30 -28.31
CA SER A 34 -15.43 14.97 -26.90
C SER A 34 -16.75 15.16 -26.13
N LEU A 35 -17.75 15.78 -26.76
CA LEU A 35 -19.08 16.04 -26.22
C LEU A 35 -20.19 15.34 -27.01
N ASP A 36 -21.35 15.21 -26.39
CA ASP A 36 -22.58 14.86 -27.12
C ASP A 36 -22.94 15.99 -28.11
N PRO A 37 -23.10 15.68 -29.39
CA PRO A 37 -23.53 16.67 -30.37
C PRO A 37 -24.88 17.37 -30.06
N LYS A 38 -25.69 16.76 -29.18
CA LYS A 38 -26.99 17.33 -28.73
C LYS A 38 -26.84 18.37 -27.63
N LEU A 39 -25.64 18.52 -27.02
CA LEU A 39 -25.39 19.56 -26.04
C LEU A 39 -25.36 20.93 -26.74
N GLU A 40 -26.31 21.76 -26.44
CA GLU A 40 -26.45 23.08 -27.02
C GLU A 40 -25.51 24.10 -26.33
N PHE A 41 -24.94 24.98 -27.14
CA PHE A 41 -24.18 26.15 -26.72
C PHE A 41 -24.75 27.39 -27.39
N SER A 42 -24.71 28.53 -26.71
CA SER A 42 -25.18 29.82 -27.24
C SER A 42 -24.44 30.21 -28.51
N LYS A 43 -23.17 29.86 -28.60
CA LYS A 43 -22.33 30.07 -29.78
C LYS A 43 -21.40 28.89 -30.04
N VAL A 44 -21.21 28.54 -31.30
CA VAL A 44 -20.28 27.48 -31.72
C VAL A 44 -19.30 28.03 -32.73
N GLN A 45 -17.99 27.88 -32.44
CA GLN A 45 -16.91 28.29 -33.32
C GLN A 45 -16.11 27.10 -33.82
N ARG A 46 -15.88 27.00 -35.14
CA ARG A 46 -15.16 25.90 -35.79
C ARG A 46 -13.93 26.34 -36.59
N ASN A 47 -13.63 27.64 -36.56
CA ASN A 47 -12.50 28.23 -37.27
C ASN A 47 -11.63 29.05 -36.34
N GLU A 48 -10.36 28.67 -36.16
CA GLU A 48 -9.44 29.37 -35.26
C GLU A 48 -9.20 30.83 -35.65
N ASN A 49 -9.17 31.14 -36.95
CA ASN A 49 -8.91 32.51 -37.43
C ASN A 49 -10.02 33.50 -37.06
N GLU A 50 -11.22 33.01 -36.84
CA GLU A 50 -12.37 33.83 -36.48
C GLU A 50 -12.48 34.09 -34.95
N LEU A 51 -11.66 33.42 -34.13
CA LEU A 51 -11.65 33.66 -32.67
C LEU A 51 -11.34 35.11 -32.31
N ASN A 52 -10.47 35.77 -33.08
CA ASN A 52 -10.10 37.17 -32.85
C ASN A 52 -11.21 38.18 -33.21
N SER A 53 -12.24 37.78 -33.98
CA SER A 53 -13.36 38.62 -34.40
C SER A 53 -14.64 38.41 -33.56
N ILE A 54 -14.57 37.56 -32.55
CA ILE A 54 -15.71 37.31 -31.64
C ILE A 54 -15.67 38.36 -30.53
N ASP A 55 -16.80 39.04 -30.28
CA ASP A 55 -16.97 39.89 -29.11
C ASP A 55 -16.81 39.07 -27.83
N SER A 56 -15.97 39.55 -26.94
CA SER A 56 -15.66 38.88 -25.68
C SER A 56 -16.85 38.95 -24.71
N ASN A 57 -17.00 37.96 -23.84
CA ASN A 57 -17.79 37.92 -22.60
C ASN A 57 -18.62 36.66 -22.44
N PHE A 58 -17.97 35.51 -22.52
CA PHE A 58 -18.61 34.23 -22.24
C PHE A 58 -18.45 33.84 -20.77
N ASP A 59 -19.52 33.31 -20.17
CA ASP A 59 -19.50 32.77 -18.82
C ASP A 59 -18.86 31.40 -18.77
N LEU A 60 -19.02 30.64 -19.86
CA LEU A 60 -18.43 29.33 -20.02
C LEU A 60 -17.84 29.18 -21.44
N ILE A 61 -16.61 28.69 -21.51
CA ILE A 61 -16.00 28.27 -22.77
C ILE A 61 -15.62 26.81 -22.66
N PHE A 62 -16.00 26.02 -23.67
CA PHE A 62 -15.50 24.67 -23.82
C PHE A 62 -14.69 24.56 -25.10
N GLY A 63 -13.47 24.06 -25.01
CA GLY A 63 -12.57 23.90 -26.16
C GLY A 63 -12.16 22.43 -26.39
N ASP A 64 -12.33 21.99 -27.64
CA ASP A 64 -11.86 20.69 -28.13
C ASP A 64 -10.96 20.91 -29.34
N PHE A 65 -9.67 20.64 -29.18
CA PHE A 65 -8.64 20.93 -30.16
C PHE A 65 -7.93 19.65 -30.63
N PRO A 66 -7.45 19.60 -31.88
CA PRO A 66 -6.73 18.43 -32.36
C PRO A 66 -5.41 18.25 -31.61
N PHE A 67 -5.03 17.00 -31.36
CA PHE A 67 -3.73 16.66 -30.76
C PHE A 67 -2.63 16.54 -31.80
N GLY A 68 -1.37 16.66 -31.35
CA GLY A 68 -0.21 16.50 -32.23
C GLY A 68 0.01 17.62 -33.25
N MET A 69 -0.55 18.78 -33.00
CA MET A 69 -0.39 19.96 -33.87
C MET A 69 1.06 20.46 -33.91
N ASN A 70 1.42 21.10 -35.02
CA ASN A 70 2.73 21.72 -35.17
C ASN A 70 3.02 22.75 -34.11
N ARG A 71 4.29 22.98 -33.84
CA ARG A 71 4.73 24.06 -32.96
C ARG A 71 4.87 25.35 -33.77
N ILE A 72 4.28 26.40 -33.24
CA ILE A 72 4.26 27.73 -33.86
C ILE A 72 4.86 28.77 -32.92
N GLU A 73 5.38 29.85 -33.46
CA GLU A 73 5.72 31.06 -32.71
C GLU A 73 4.44 31.85 -32.39
N THR A 74 4.35 32.41 -31.23
CA THR A 74 3.14 33.12 -30.77
C THR A 74 3.50 34.40 -30.05
N GLU A 75 2.55 35.35 -30.03
CA GLU A 75 2.70 36.58 -29.24
C GLU A 75 2.80 36.32 -27.74
N LEU A 76 2.23 35.23 -27.24
CA LEU A 76 2.24 34.86 -25.82
C LEU A 76 3.66 34.53 -25.32
N LEU A 77 4.48 33.90 -26.17
CA LEU A 77 5.85 33.50 -25.83
C LEU A 77 6.79 33.86 -26.99
N PRO A 78 7.23 35.09 -27.10
CA PRO A 78 8.18 35.52 -28.14
C PRO A 78 9.45 34.67 -28.12
N ASN A 79 9.95 34.29 -29.28
CA ASN A 79 11.15 33.45 -29.47
C ASN A 79 11.06 32.00 -28.97
N LYS A 80 9.87 31.54 -28.59
CA LYS A 80 9.62 30.14 -28.24
C LYS A 80 8.49 29.58 -29.11
N LYS A 81 8.67 28.34 -29.58
CA LYS A 81 7.61 27.61 -30.30
C LYS A 81 6.81 26.78 -29.33
N ILE A 82 5.50 27.00 -29.26
CA ILE A 82 4.53 26.20 -28.49
C ILE A 82 3.61 25.41 -29.42
N SER A 83 2.92 24.40 -28.90
CA SER A 83 1.91 23.68 -29.65
C SER A 83 0.79 24.63 -30.10
N GLN A 84 0.32 24.49 -31.33
CA GLN A 84 -0.74 25.34 -31.88
C GLN A 84 -2.03 25.25 -31.06
N ASN A 85 -2.38 24.08 -30.54
CA ASN A 85 -3.56 23.94 -29.67
C ASN A 85 -3.44 24.74 -28.37
N TRP A 86 -2.25 24.89 -27.80
CA TRP A 86 -2.05 25.76 -26.61
C TRP A 86 -2.25 27.24 -26.94
N ASN A 87 -1.86 27.67 -28.14
CA ASN A 87 -2.17 29.01 -28.61
C ASN A 87 -3.68 29.21 -28.80
N SER A 88 -4.40 28.22 -29.29
CA SER A 88 -5.87 28.24 -29.42
C SER A 88 -6.56 28.29 -28.06
N ILE A 89 -6.01 27.60 -27.03
CA ILE A 89 -6.43 27.76 -25.63
C ILE A 89 -6.30 29.23 -25.20
N PHE A 90 -5.14 29.83 -25.39
CA PHE A 90 -4.91 31.24 -24.99
C PHE A 90 -5.85 32.22 -25.71
N LYS A 91 -6.04 32.06 -27.04
CA LYS A 91 -7.00 32.88 -27.79
C LYS A 91 -8.43 32.74 -27.25
N SER A 92 -8.83 31.52 -26.92
CA SER A 92 -10.16 31.26 -26.32
C SER A 92 -10.32 31.88 -24.93
N LEU A 93 -9.27 31.83 -24.10
CA LEU A 93 -9.28 32.46 -22.76
C LEU A 93 -9.51 33.97 -22.80
N LYS A 94 -9.05 34.67 -23.84
CA LYS A 94 -9.30 36.12 -24.02
C LYS A 94 -10.77 36.47 -24.18
N LEU A 95 -11.61 35.52 -24.54
CA LEU A 95 -13.08 35.67 -24.70
C LEU A 95 -13.85 35.46 -23.39
N LEU A 96 -13.17 35.03 -22.33
CA LEU A 96 -13.77 34.72 -21.04
C LEU A 96 -14.10 35.98 -20.27
N ASN A 97 -15.27 36.06 -19.64
CA ASN A 97 -15.61 37.13 -18.71
C ASN A 97 -14.86 36.98 -17.36
N ASP A 98 -14.98 37.97 -16.47
CA ASP A 98 -14.21 38.00 -15.22
C ASP A 98 -14.58 36.90 -14.21
N LYS A 99 -15.80 36.39 -14.27
CA LYS A 99 -16.30 35.31 -13.39
C LYS A 99 -16.47 33.98 -14.13
N GLY A 100 -16.05 33.91 -15.39
CA GLY A 100 -16.26 32.75 -16.24
C GLY A 100 -15.27 31.63 -15.98
N PHE A 101 -15.64 30.46 -16.52
CA PHE A 101 -14.81 29.25 -16.53
C PHE A 101 -14.56 28.79 -17.97
N ALA A 102 -13.35 28.32 -18.23
CA ALA A 102 -13.01 27.73 -19.51
C ALA A 102 -12.46 26.33 -19.33
N PHE A 103 -13.04 25.36 -20.02
CA PHE A 103 -12.62 23.96 -20.01
C PHE A 103 -12.04 23.55 -21.35
N PHE A 104 -10.91 22.82 -21.31
CA PHE A 104 -10.26 22.33 -22.51
C PHE A 104 -9.88 20.88 -22.35
N VAL A 105 -10.14 20.08 -23.39
CA VAL A 105 -9.58 18.74 -23.50
C VAL A 105 -8.13 18.88 -23.96
N ALA A 106 -7.19 18.37 -23.17
CA ALA A 106 -5.77 18.58 -23.37
C ALA A 106 -4.93 17.32 -23.17
N GLU A 107 -3.74 17.34 -23.73
CA GLU A 107 -2.72 16.32 -23.46
C GLU A 107 -2.14 16.49 -22.03
N PRO A 108 -1.88 15.40 -21.28
CA PRO A 108 -1.34 15.48 -19.92
C PRO A 108 -0.01 16.27 -19.83
N SER A 109 0.77 16.31 -20.91
CA SER A 109 2.03 17.04 -20.97
C SER A 109 1.91 18.55 -20.73
N ILE A 110 0.71 19.13 -20.86
CA ILE A 110 0.42 20.55 -20.57
C ILE A 110 0.60 20.93 -19.09
N ILE A 111 0.67 19.94 -18.20
CA ILE A 111 0.84 20.20 -16.76
C ILE A 111 2.31 20.17 -16.35
N TYR A 112 3.11 19.23 -16.87
CA TYR A 112 4.43 18.91 -16.31
C TYR A 112 5.60 19.14 -17.26
N SER A 113 5.38 19.32 -18.57
CA SER A 113 6.51 19.52 -19.48
C SER A 113 7.13 20.90 -19.28
N LYS A 114 8.47 21.01 -19.46
CA LYS A 114 9.17 22.31 -19.31
C LYS A 114 8.56 23.41 -20.17
N GLN A 115 8.13 23.06 -21.38
CA GLN A 115 7.47 23.99 -22.29
C GLN A 115 6.08 24.39 -21.82
N ALA A 116 5.36 23.45 -21.17
CA ALA A 116 4.05 23.74 -20.59
C ALA A 116 4.16 24.69 -19.38
N LEU A 117 5.19 24.53 -18.56
CA LEU A 117 5.44 25.46 -17.44
C LEU A 117 5.68 26.90 -17.95
N ASP A 118 6.47 27.06 -19.04
CA ASP A 118 6.64 28.38 -19.68
C ASP A 118 5.29 28.94 -20.16
N PHE A 119 4.46 28.10 -20.77
CA PHE A 119 3.13 28.46 -21.27
C PHE A 119 2.17 28.85 -20.13
N LEU A 120 2.09 28.04 -19.07
CA LEU A 120 1.22 28.31 -17.93
C LEU A 120 1.65 29.60 -17.19
N ASN A 121 2.96 29.85 -17.05
CA ASN A 121 3.46 31.10 -16.49
C ASN A 121 3.07 32.31 -17.34
N ALA A 122 3.13 32.20 -18.65
CA ALA A 122 2.71 33.27 -19.55
C ALA A 122 1.19 33.50 -19.50
N ILE A 123 0.38 32.46 -19.36
CA ILE A 123 -1.07 32.54 -19.15
C ILE A 123 -1.39 33.20 -17.82
N ASN A 124 -0.69 32.83 -16.73
CA ASN A 124 -0.86 33.43 -15.41
C ASN A 124 -0.52 34.94 -15.44
N ALA A 125 0.53 35.34 -16.16
CA ALA A 125 0.87 36.78 -16.36
C ALA A 125 -0.24 37.56 -17.09
N ASN A 126 -1.11 36.86 -17.85
CA ASN A 126 -2.30 37.44 -18.49
C ASN A 126 -3.58 37.23 -17.63
N GLN A 127 -3.44 36.95 -16.33
CA GLN A 127 -4.53 36.78 -15.37
C GLN A 127 -5.50 35.62 -15.67
N PHE A 128 -5.02 34.55 -16.27
CA PHE A 128 -5.75 33.30 -16.40
C PHE A 128 -5.05 32.21 -15.62
N TYR A 129 -5.77 31.49 -14.76
CA TYR A 129 -5.20 30.52 -13.82
C TYR A 129 -5.78 29.14 -14.04
N LEU A 130 -4.90 28.14 -14.12
CA LEU A 130 -5.32 26.74 -14.16
C LEU A 130 -5.80 26.33 -12.76
N ASN A 131 -7.09 26.17 -12.56
CA ASN A 131 -7.69 25.89 -11.26
C ASN A 131 -8.22 24.48 -11.09
N LEU A 132 -8.40 23.74 -12.20
CA LEU A 132 -8.99 22.41 -12.19
C LEU A 132 -8.30 21.51 -13.22
N VAL A 133 -8.07 20.26 -12.82
CA VAL A 133 -7.63 19.18 -13.71
C VAL A 133 -8.46 17.92 -13.39
N LEU A 134 -9.14 17.38 -14.39
CA LEU A 134 -9.92 16.16 -14.23
C LEU A 134 -9.34 15.05 -15.10
N LYS A 135 -9.24 13.86 -14.54
CA LYS A 135 -8.94 12.65 -15.28
C LYS A 135 -10.22 12.20 -15.97
N ILE A 136 -10.20 12.14 -17.27
CA ILE A 136 -11.34 11.70 -18.08
C ILE A 136 -11.34 10.17 -18.14
N PRO A 137 -12.52 9.50 -18.12
CA PRO A 137 -12.60 8.06 -18.37
C PRO A 137 -11.86 7.65 -19.65
N SER A 138 -11.20 6.51 -19.63
CA SER A 138 -10.42 6.02 -20.76
C SER A 138 -11.26 5.86 -22.02
N LYS A 139 -10.60 5.94 -23.23
CA LYS A 139 -11.22 5.59 -24.51
C LYS A 139 -12.22 6.60 -25.11
N ILE A 140 -12.10 7.86 -24.72
CA ILE A 140 -12.99 8.94 -25.24
C ILE A 140 -12.93 9.07 -26.78
N TYR A 141 -11.82 8.69 -27.43
CA TYR A 141 -11.64 8.77 -28.89
C TYR A 141 -11.56 7.40 -29.59
N GLU A 142 -11.97 6.29 -28.93
CA GLU A 142 -12.08 5.00 -29.60
C GLU A 142 -13.11 5.04 -30.74
N PRO A 143 -12.88 4.33 -31.86
CA PRO A 143 -11.74 3.45 -32.16
C PRO A 143 -10.52 4.15 -32.77
N HIS A 144 -10.47 5.46 -32.85
CA HIS A 144 -9.47 6.21 -33.62
C HIS A 144 -8.10 6.27 -32.92
N THR A 145 -8.10 6.39 -31.58
CA THR A 145 -6.86 6.41 -30.79
C THR A 145 -7.12 5.95 -29.35
N ASN A 146 -6.08 5.32 -28.75
CA ASN A 146 -6.06 4.98 -27.33
C ASN A 146 -5.46 6.11 -26.46
N PHE A 147 -5.26 7.29 -27.02
CA PHE A 147 -4.73 8.43 -26.28
C PHE A 147 -5.65 8.81 -25.13
N GLN A 148 -5.05 9.04 -23.96
CA GLN A 148 -5.75 9.40 -22.72
C GLN A 148 -5.60 10.89 -22.44
N PRO A 149 -6.55 11.74 -22.81
CA PRO A 149 -6.51 13.16 -22.48
C PRO A 149 -6.95 13.41 -21.05
N ILE A 150 -6.76 14.66 -20.63
CA ILE A 150 -7.29 15.23 -19.40
C ILE A 150 -8.20 16.40 -19.73
N LEU A 151 -9.09 16.77 -18.80
CA LEU A 151 -9.83 18.02 -18.88
C LEU A 151 -9.19 19.02 -17.93
N ILE A 152 -8.86 20.20 -18.48
CA ILE A 152 -8.27 21.30 -17.70
C ILE A 152 -9.25 22.47 -17.63
N GLY A 153 -9.29 23.15 -16.49
CA GLY A 153 -10.21 24.26 -16.24
C GLY A 153 -9.47 25.53 -15.80
N PHE A 154 -9.77 26.63 -16.47
CA PHE A 154 -9.22 27.95 -16.18
C PHE A 154 -10.29 28.93 -15.73
N SER A 155 -9.89 29.92 -14.93
CA SER A 155 -10.65 31.13 -14.64
C SER A 155 -9.70 32.32 -14.45
N LYS A 156 -10.27 33.54 -14.33
CA LYS A 156 -9.49 34.76 -13.98
C LYS A 156 -9.26 34.90 -12.48
N GLU A 157 -9.98 34.15 -11.65
CA GLU A 157 -9.73 34.07 -10.20
C GLU A 157 -8.58 33.09 -9.93
N GLU A 158 -7.58 33.51 -9.17
CA GLU A 158 -6.49 32.64 -8.73
C GLU A 158 -6.90 31.88 -7.48
N TYR A 159 -6.86 30.54 -7.53
CA TYR A 159 -7.03 29.69 -6.35
C TYR A 159 -5.65 29.27 -5.82
N GLN A 160 -5.50 29.26 -4.49
CA GLN A 160 -4.23 28.87 -3.85
C GLN A 160 -3.82 27.43 -4.15
N LYS A 161 -4.79 26.57 -4.39
CA LYS A 161 -4.60 25.13 -4.68
C LYS A 161 -5.23 24.78 -6.01
N LEU A 162 -4.78 23.67 -6.57
CA LEU A 162 -5.34 23.05 -7.77
C LEU A 162 -6.39 22.02 -7.35
N PHE A 163 -7.57 22.07 -7.95
CA PHE A 163 -8.58 21.04 -7.77
C PHE A 163 -8.36 19.90 -8.77
N ILE A 164 -8.27 18.66 -8.29
CA ILE A 164 -8.14 17.47 -9.14
C ILE A 164 -9.21 16.45 -8.80
N ALA A 165 -9.72 15.73 -9.80
CA ALA A 165 -10.66 14.63 -9.59
C ALA A 165 -10.56 13.56 -10.69
N ASP A 166 -10.99 12.33 -10.36
CA ASP A 166 -11.22 11.26 -11.33
C ASP A 166 -12.70 11.33 -11.75
N LEU A 167 -12.95 11.72 -13.00
CA LEU A 167 -14.31 11.97 -13.49
C LEU A 167 -15.01 10.64 -13.82
N ASP A 168 -16.13 10.37 -13.14
CA ASP A 168 -17.09 9.31 -13.48
C ASP A 168 -18.50 9.89 -13.50
N GLN A 169 -19.42 9.26 -14.22
CA GLN A 169 -20.80 9.73 -14.35
C GLN A 169 -21.51 9.85 -13.00
N ASP A 170 -21.23 8.92 -12.08
CA ASP A 170 -21.93 8.83 -10.79
C ASP A 170 -21.47 9.90 -9.78
N ASN A 171 -20.31 10.53 -9.99
CA ASN A 171 -19.73 11.48 -9.03
C ASN A 171 -19.76 12.96 -9.49
N ILE A 172 -20.23 13.24 -10.69
CA ILE A 172 -20.21 14.58 -11.29
C ILE A 172 -20.85 15.66 -10.40
N PRO A 173 -22.08 15.51 -9.88
CA PRO A 173 -22.69 16.53 -9.03
C PRO A 173 -21.83 16.83 -7.79
N THR A 174 -21.25 15.78 -7.18
CA THR A 174 -20.39 15.92 -6.02
C THR A 174 -19.08 16.65 -6.37
N ILE A 175 -18.48 16.36 -7.51
CA ILE A 175 -17.26 17.06 -8.00
C ILE A 175 -17.55 18.54 -8.19
N VAL A 176 -18.65 18.89 -8.88
CA VAL A 176 -19.01 20.30 -9.16
C VAL A 176 -19.32 21.05 -7.85
N GLN A 177 -20.04 20.41 -6.92
CA GLN A 177 -20.33 21.00 -5.62
C GLN A 177 -19.06 21.20 -4.80
N ASN A 178 -18.17 20.21 -4.73
CA ASN A 178 -16.89 20.31 -4.00
C ASN A 178 -15.98 21.38 -4.59
N PHE A 179 -15.94 21.53 -5.91
CA PHE A 179 -15.22 22.61 -6.57
C PHE A 179 -15.81 23.98 -6.19
N LYS A 180 -17.12 24.13 -6.27
CA LYS A 180 -17.83 25.37 -5.94
C LYS A 180 -17.65 25.79 -4.48
N GLU A 181 -17.75 24.83 -3.56
CA GLU A 181 -17.64 25.06 -2.12
C GLU A 181 -16.21 25.06 -1.59
N LYS A 182 -15.21 24.84 -2.45
CA LYS A 182 -13.79 24.71 -2.12
C LYS A 182 -13.53 23.61 -1.06
N LYS A 183 -14.25 22.47 -1.19
CA LYS A 183 -14.18 21.30 -0.33
C LYS A 183 -13.67 20.06 -1.10
N GLY A 184 -13.59 18.92 -0.44
CA GLY A 184 -13.20 17.63 -1.01
C GLY A 184 -11.90 17.08 -0.41
N THR A 185 -11.89 15.76 -0.20
CA THR A 185 -10.79 15.05 0.49
C THR A 185 -10.32 13.82 -0.28
N GLU A 186 -11.06 13.39 -1.28
CA GLU A 186 -10.80 12.16 -2.04
C GLU A 186 -10.76 12.44 -3.54
N LEU A 187 -9.89 11.74 -4.25
CA LEU A 187 -9.71 11.95 -5.69
C LEU A 187 -10.98 11.67 -6.50
N GLU A 188 -11.77 10.68 -6.08
CA GLU A 188 -13.04 10.32 -6.73
C GLU A 188 -14.08 11.45 -6.69
N ASN A 189 -14.11 12.22 -5.61
CA ASN A 189 -15.06 13.32 -5.38
C ASN A 189 -14.44 14.70 -5.52
N GLY A 190 -13.16 14.74 -5.86
CA GLY A 190 -12.33 15.93 -5.98
C GLY A 190 -11.58 16.27 -4.71
N ILE A 191 -10.34 16.69 -4.88
CA ILE A 191 -9.43 17.09 -3.81
C ILE A 191 -8.61 18.32 -4.22
N TRP A 192 -8.32 19.18 -3.25
CA TRP A 192 -7.48 20.36 -3.41
C TRP A 192 -6.02 20.06 -3.04
N VAL A 193 -5.14 20.08 -4.03
CA VAL A 193 -3.71 19.78 -3.89
C VAL A 193 -2.84 21.01 -4.10
N ASN A 194 -1.60 20.97 -3.60
CA ASN A 194 -0.62 22.00 -3.93
C ASN A 194 -0.27 21.91 -5.42
N ARG A 195 -0.31 23.02 -6.15
CA ARG A 195 -0.03 23.08 -7.60
C ARG A 195 1.31 22.47 -7.97
N ASP A 196 2.35 22.82 -7.22
CA ASP A 196 3.73 22.40 -7.49
C ASP A 196 3.96 20.91 -7.26
N SER A 197 3.08 20.27 -6.47
CA SER A 197 3.15 18.84 -6.16
C SER A 197 2.42 17.96 -7.16
N PHE A 198 1.56 18.52 -8.02
CA PHE A 198 0.78 17.74 -8.97
C PHE A 198 1.43 17.72 -10.36
N GLN A 199 1.95 16.57 -10.76
CA GLN A 199 2.52 16.36 -12.09
C GLN A 199 1.60 15.54 -13.01
N SER A 200 0.96 14.50 -12.47
CA SER A 200 0.01 13.64 -13.17
C SER A 200 -0.83 12.82 -12.20
N PHE A 201 -1.96 12.29 -12.65
CA PHE A 201 -2.78 11.38 -11.85
C PHE A 201 -2.04 10.10 -11.45
N SER A 202 -1.22 9.56 -12.33
CA SER A 202 -0.40 8.37 -12.01
C SER A 202 0.64 8.68 -10.94
N ASN A 203 1.34 9.81 -11.04
CA ASN A 203 2.29 10.25 -10.02
C ASN A 203 1.59 10.53 -8.68
N PHE A 204 0.45 11.21 -8.69
CA PHE A 204 -0.35 11.47 -7.49
C PHE A 204 -0.80 10.18 -6.79
N SER A 205 -1.26 9.18 -7.55
CA SER A 205 -1.63 7.87 -7.02
C SER A 205 -0.43 7.17 -6.37
N ILE A 206 0.73 7.19 -7.03
CA ILE A 206 1.97 6.61 -6.49
C ILE A 206 2.37 7.31 -5.20
N LEU A 207 2.35 8.64 -5.15
CA LEU A 207 2.71 9.40 -3.95
C LEU A 207 1.77 9.12 -2.76
N ASN A 208 0.47 8.94 -3.01
CA ASN A 208 -0.49 8.55 -1.98
C ASN A 208 -0.23 7.13 -1.46
N GLN A 209 0.07 6.17 -2.34
CA GLN A 209 0.44 4.82 -1.95
C GLN A 209 1.75 4.82 -1.13
N ILE A 210 2.76 5.59 -1.55
CA ILE A 210 3.99 5.79 -0.78
C ILE A 210 3.66 6.34 0.61
N GLY A 211 2.81 7.37 0.71
CA GLY A 211 2.38 7.95 1.99
C GLY A 211 1.71 6.93 2.92
N SER A 212 0.86 6.07 2.39
CA SER A 212 0.21 4.99 3.15
C SER A 212 1.22 3.95 3.63
N LEU A 213 2.08 3.44 2.75
CA LEU A 213 3.09 2.42 3.07
C LEU A 213 4.19 2.94 4.00
N LYS A 214 4.55 4.22 3.93
CA LYS A 214 5.49 4.84 4.88
C LYS A 214 5.08 4.65 6.33
N THR A 215 3.81 4.50 6.61
CA THR A 215 3.34 4.26 7.99
C THR A 215 3.90 2.97 8.60
N GLN A 216 4.22 1.97 7.79
CA GLN A 216 4.84 0.70 8.21
C GLN A 216 6.32 0.85 8.59
N TYR A 217 6.95 1.94 8.14
CA TYR A 217 8.38 2.23 8.34
C TYR A 217 8.61 3.38 9.30
N LYS A 218 7.61 3.76 10.12
CA LYS A 218 7.67 4.92 11.04
C LYS A 218 8.80 4.86 12.07
N GLU A 219 9.22 3.66 12.43
CA GLU A 219 10.30 3.43 13.40
C GLU A 219 11.69 3.55 12.77
N TYR A 220 11.78 3.55 11.44
CA TYR A 220 13.03 3.67 10.71
C TYR A 220 13.33 5.13 10.39
N LYS A 221 14.61 5.48 10.46
CA LYS A 221 15.06 6.82 10.11
C LYS A 221 15.03 7.00 8.59
N GLU A 222 14.39 8.07 8.14
CA GLU A 222 14.39 8.46 6.73
C GLU A 222 15.66 9.26 6.40
N TYR A 223 16.25 8.94 5.25
CA TYR A 223 17.38 9.66 4.67
C TYR A 223 17.10 9.95 3.20
N GLN A 224 17.63 11.04 2.70
CA GLN A 224 17.81 11.19 1.26
C GLN A 224 18.98 10.32 0.80
N LEU A 225 18.89 9.77 -0.42
CA LEU A 225 19.99 8.93 -0.93
C LEU A 225 21.31 9.72 -0.99
N SER A 226 21.27 11.01 -1.27
CA SER A 226 22.43 11.91 -1.23
C SER A 226 23.11 12.02 0.13
N GLU A 227 22.39 11.80 1.24
CA GLU A 227 22.95 11.88 2.60
C GLU A 227 23.77 10.63 2.98
N ILE A 228 23.51 9.50 2.32
CA ILE A 228 24.13 8.20 2.60
C ILE A 228 25.01 7.69 1.47
N ALA A 229 24.98 8.33 0.32
CA ALA A 229 25.83 8.03 -0.83
C ALA A 229 27.16 8.78 -0.71
N LEU A 230 28.26 8.06 -0.80
CA LEU A 230 29.60 8.65 -0.94
C LEU A 230 29.87 9.11 -2.37
N GLU A 231 29.41 8.30 -3.35
CA GLU A 231 29.55 8.58 -4.77
C GLU A 231 28.33 8.09 -5.54
N ILE A 232 27.97 8.79 -6.61
CA ILE A 232 27.01 8.35 -7.62
C ILE A 232 27.66 8.43 -9.00
N ASN A 233 28.00 7.26 -9.54
CA ASN A 233 28.79 7.11 -10.74
C ASN A 233 27.94 6.70 -11.94
N LEU A 234 28.38 7.12 -13.12
CA LEU A 234 27.86 6.76 -14.42
C LEU A 234 28.99 6.20 -15.27
N THR A 235 28.71 5.23 -16.11
CA THR A 235 29.69 4.67 -17.06
C THR A 235 29.15 4.62 -18.49
N ARG A 236 30.04 4.52 -19.46
CA ARG A 236 29.70 4.21 -20.86
C ARG A 236 30.04 2.76 -21.22
N GLU A 237 30.94 2.13 -20.48
CA GLU A 237 31.42 0.76 -20.75
C GLU A 237 31.15 -0.18 -19.57
N SER A 238 31.92 -0.06 -18.50
CA SER A 238 31.78 -0.88 -17.29
C SER A 238 32.07 -0.05 -16.05
N PHE A 239 31.55 -0.49 -14.90
CA PHE A 239 31.91 0.09 -13.60
C PHE A 239 33.17 -0.58 -13.06
N GLU A 240 33.97 0.19 -12.34
CA GLU A 240 34.94 -0.34 -11.40
C GLU A 240 34.19 -0.88 -10.17
N GLU A 241 34.54 -2.08 -9.72
CA GLU A 241 33.93 -2.67 -8.54
C GLU A 241 34.35 -1.89 -7.28
N LYS A 242 33.36 -1.34 -6.57
CA LYS A 242 33.58 -0.61 -5.32
C LYS A 242 32.80 -1.30 -4.19
N PRO A 243 33.41 -1.42 -3.00
CA PRO A 243 32.74 -2.06 -1.87
C PRO A 243 31.47 -1.28 -1.49
N ASN A 244 30.51 -1.99 -0.91
CA ASN A 244 29.23 -1.44 -0.44
C ASN A 244 28.50 -0.58 -1.49
N SER A 245 28.39 -1.09 -2.71
CA SER A 245 27.76 -0.40 -3.84
C SER A 245 26.44 -1.04 -4.21
N ILE A 246 25.46 -0.22 -4.62
CA ILE A 246 24.25 -0.68 -5.30
C ILE A 246 24.21 -0.14 -6.73
N TYR A 247 23.51 -0.87 -7.58
CA TYR A 247 23.31 -0.53 -8.99
C TYR A 247 21.82 -0.31 -9.25
N ILE A 248 21.45 0.95 -9.49
CA ILE A 248 20.06 1.36 -9.70
C ILE A 248 19.81 1.54 -11.20
N PRO A 249 18.83 0.84 -11.82
CA PRO A 249 18.56 0.97 -13.24
C PRO A 249 18.02 2.36 -13.57
N LYS A 250 18.54 2.95 -14.67
CA LYS A 250 18.05 4.25 -15.18
C LYS A 250 16.81 4.10 -16.03
N ILE A 251 16.62 2.96 -16.65
CA ILE A 251 15.53 2.66 -17.59
C ILE A 251 15.00 1.25 -17.36
N GLY A 252 13.72 1.05 -17.66
CA GLY A 252 13.08 -0.27 -17.58
C GLY A 252 12.70 -0.69 -16.17
N THR A 253 12.41 -2.00 -16.04
CA THR A 253 11.90 -2.63 -14.79
C THR A 253 12.91 -3.60 -14.17
N SER A 254 14.21 -3.41 -14.42
CA SER A 254 15.24 -4.24 -13.80
C SER A 254 15.36 -3.95 -12.31
N ASP A 255 15.71 -4.98 -11.53
CA ASP A 255 15.90 -4.85 -10.10
C ASP A 255 17.15 -4.01 -9.76
N VAL A 256 17.11 -3.37 -8.60
CA VAL A 256 18.30 -2.84 -7.94
C VAL A 256 19.10 -4.02 -7.38
N VAL A 257 20.41 -4.03 -7.63
CA VAL A 257 21.30 -5.10 -7.19
C VAL A 257 22.51 -4.54 -6.46
N SER A 258 23.11 -5.34 -5.56
CA SER A 258 24.30 -4.98 -4.79
C SER A 258 25.60 -5.52 -5.37
N SER A 259 25.54 -6.31 -6.45
CA SER A 259 26.73 -6.89 -7.11
C SER A 259 26.76 -6.57 -8.59
N LEU A 260 27.97 -6.31 -9.11
CA LEU A 260 28.22 -6.08 -10.52
C LEU A 260 27.86 -7.30 -11.38
N SER A 261 28.06 -8.51 -10.84
CA SER A 261 27.76 -9.77 -11.52
C SER A 261 26.25 -9.99 -11.75
N ASN A 262 25.41 -9.30 -11.00
CA ASN A 262 23.94 -9.46 -11.05
C ASN A 262 23.24 -8.45 -11.97
N LEU A 263 24.00 -7.66 -12.74
CA LEU A 263 23.43 -6.72 -13.71
C LEU A 263 22.71 -7.46 -14.83
N LYS A 264 21.43 -7.15 -15.04
CA LYS A 264 20.58 -7.77 -16.07
C LYS A 264 20.59 -7.04 -17.42
N ILE A 265 20.98 -5.75 -17.42
CA ILE A 265 21.08 -4.90 -18.61
C ILE A 265 22.47 -4.28 -18.67
N LYS A 266 22.78 -3.58 -19.77
CA LYS A 266 24.13 -2.98 -19.98
C LYS A 266 24.49 -2.01 -18.86
N PRO A 267 25.75 -1.99 -18.35
CA PRO A 267 26.18 -1.13 -17.24
C PRO A 267 25.86 0.36 -17.45
N GLN A 268 25.95 0.86 -18.69
CA GLN A 268 25.59 2.24 -19.03
C GLN A 268 24.16 2.65 -18.66
N ASN A 269 23.27 1.68 -18.42
CA ASN A 269 21.89 1.88 -18.03
C ASN A 269 21.66 1.79 -16.51
N TYR A 270 22.74 1.81 -15.73
CA TYR A 270 22.68 1.87 -14.26
C TYR A 270 23.35 3.12 -13.73
N PHE A 271 22.99 3.49 -12.51
CA PHE A 271 23.79 4.28 -11.60
C PHE A 271 24.49 3.33 -10.65
N GLN A 272 25.80 3.47 -10.45
CA GLN A 272 26.50 2.88 -9.32
C GLN A 272 26.47 3.89 -8.16
N VAL A 273 25.90 3.49 -7.04
CA VAL A 273 25.86 4.30 -5.82
C VAL A 273 26.73 3.62 -4.76
N VAL A 274 27.85 4.25 -4.43
CA VAL A 274 28.72 3.80 -3.33
C VAL A 274 28.19 4.35 -2.03
N LEU A 275 27.91 3.49 -1.07
CA LEU A 275 27.18 3.82 0.16
C LEU A 275 28.14 3.92 1.37
N ASN A 276 27.78 4.78 2.33
CA ASN A 276 28.43 4.84 3.61
C ASN A 276 28.09 3.58 4.44
N ASN A 277 29.06 2.69 4.63
CA ASN A 277 28.90 1.42 5.34
C ASN A 277 28.66 1.56 6.86
N GLU A 278 28.88 2.74 7.43
CA GLU A 278 28.53 3.02 8.84
C GLU A 278 27.02 3.30 9.02
N ILE A 279 26.30 3.58 7.93
CA ILE A 279 24.87 3.92 7.96
C ILE A 279 24.05 2.82 7.32
N VAL A 280 24.45 2.34 6.15
CA VAL A 280 23.64 1.43 5.34
C VAL A 280 24.48 0.37 4.61
N LEU A 281 23.97 -0.85 4.61
CA LEU A 281 24.50 -1.97 3.82
C LEU A 281 23.89 -1.99 2.43
N ALA A 282 24.72 -2.21 1.40
CA ALA A 282 24.28 -2.30 0.01
C ALA A 282 23.22 -3.39 -0.19
N ASP A 283 23.39 -4.57 0.41
CA ASP A 283 22.44 -5.68 0.34
C ASP A 283 21.08 -5.32 0.96
N TYR A 284 21.07 -4.60 2.11
CA TYR A 284 19.84 -4.10 2.71
C TYR A 284 19.13 -3.13 1.77
N LEU A 285 19.86 -2.17 1.20
CA LEU A 285 19.23 -1.17 0.34
C LEU A 285 18.73 -1.77 -0.98
N ALA A 286 19.43 -2.78 -1.52
CA ALA A 286 18.93 -3.55 -2.65
C ALA A 286 17.62 -4.30 -2.30
N LEU A 287 17.55 -4.88 -1.09
CA LEU A 287 16.33 -5.52 -0.59
C LEU A 287 15.19 -4.51 -0.36
N PHE A 288 15.47 -3.34 0.19
CA PHE A 288 14.50 -2.26 0.35
C PHE A 288 13.88 -1.85 -0.99
N TYR A 289 14.69 -1.67 -2.03
CA TYR A 289 14.19 -1.33 -3.36
C TYR A 289 13.43 -2.47 -4.06
N LYS A 290 13.57 -3.73 -3.62
CA LYS A 290 12.70 -4.85 -4.05
C LYS A 290 11.33 -4.84 -3.36
N SER A 291 11.19 -4.14 -2.22
CA SER A 291 9.91 -4.02 -1.53
C SER A 291 8.89 -3.19 -2.32
N GLU A 292 7.60 -3.33 -2.01
CA GLU A 292 6.54 -2.55 -2.63
C GLU A 292 6.78 -1.04 -2.49
N LEU A 293 7.17 -0.58 -1.30
CA LEU A 293 7.51 0.82 -1.07
C LEU A 293 8.70 1.27 -1.92
N GLY A 294 9.78 0.48 -1.96
CA GLY A 294 10.98 0.78 -2.76
C GLY A 294 10.68 0.86 -4.25
N GLN A 295 9.86 -0.05 -4.78
CA GLN A 295 9.43 -0.04 -6.17
C GLN A 295 8.58 1.19 -6.50
N LEU A 296 7.66 1.57 -5.62
CA LEU A 296 6.85 2.79 -5.80
C LEU A 296 7.72 4.04 -5.78
N ILE A 297 8.72 4.10 -4.90
CA ILE A 297 9.68 5.21 -4.88
C ILE A 297 10.41 5.30 -6.22
N LEU A 298 11.01 4.21 -6.71
CA LEU A 298 11.69 4.20 -8.01
C LEU A 298 10.76 4.61 -9.16
N ASN A 299 9.52 4.12 -9.15
CA ASN A 299 8.53 4.48 -10.14
C ASN A 299 8.15 5.97 -10.10
N SER A 300 8.12 6.58 -8.91
CA SER A 300 7.85 8.02 -8.74
C SER A 300 8.95 8.91 -9.31
N LEU A 301 10.19 8.39 -9.43
CA LEU A 301 11.35 9.13 -9.96
C LEU A 301 11.40 9.14 -11.50
N ASN A 302 10.58 8.32 -12.15
CA ASN A 302 10.57 8.22 -13.60
C ASN A 302 10.10 9.51 -14.26
N THR A 303 10.87 9.98 -15.22
CA THR A 303 10.54 11.14 -16.08
C THR A 303 10.48 10.71 -17.54
N GLY A 304 9.58 11.33 -18.30
CA GLY A 304 9.40 11.04 -19.73
C GLY A 304 8.17 10.18 -20.03
N SER A 305 7.54 10.43 -21.19
CA SER A 305 6.27 9.81 -21.59
C SER A 305 6.42 8.56 -22.47
N PHE A 306 7.52 8.42 -23.20
CA PHE A 306 7.74 7.30 -24.12
C PHE A 306 8.69 6.23 -23.55
N ILE A 307 9.79 6.67 -22.97
CA ILE A 307 10.74 5.79 -22.28
C ILE A 307 10.97 6.40 -20.90
N PRO A 308 10.28 5.88 -19.87
CA PRO A 308 10.51 6.33 -18.51
C PRO A 308 11.96 6.15 -18.11
N SER A 309 12.58 7.19 -17.61
CA SER A 309 13.97 7.14 -17.16
C SER A 309 14.16 7.95 -15.89
N ILE A 310 15.07 7.46 -15.03
CA ILE A 310 15.46 8.14 -13.81
C ILE A 310 16.68 9.01 -14.11
N ASN A 311 16.68 10.26 -13.66
CA ASN A 311 17.84 11.14 -13.75
C ASN A 311 18.62 11.18 -12.42
N LYS A 312 19.87 11.67 -12.47
CA LYS A 312 20.76 11.69 -11.29
C LYS A 312 20.21 12.55 -10.15
N GLY A 313 19.62 13.70 -10.46
CA GLY A 313 19.03 14.58 -9.44
C GLY A 313 17.86 13.91 -8.71
N SER A 314 16.91 13.32 -9.45
CA SER A 314 15.77 12.63 -8.85
C SER A 314 16.18 11.49 -7.92
N ILE A 315 17.25 10.75 -8.27
CA ILE A 315 17.78 9.68 -7.42
C ILE A 315 18.42 10.23 -6.14
N GLN A 316 19.15 11.34 -6.24
CA GLN A 316 19.79 11.99 -5.08
C GLN A 316 18.76 12.44 -4.05
N ASP A 317 17.63 12.95 -4.51
CA ASP A 317 16.54 13.48 -3.68
C ASP A 317 15.59 12.38 -3.21
N SER A 318 15.74 11.14 -3.70
CA SER A 318 14.88 10.03 -3.27
C SER A 318 15.12 9.68 -1.80
N PHE A 319 14.04 9.42 -1.08
CA PHE A 319 14.15 9.01 0.30
C PHE A 319 14.24 7.49 0.43
N VAL A 320 14.88 7.04 1.50
CA VAL A 320 14.99 5.64 1.90
C VAL A 320 14.80 5.51 3.41
N ALA A 321 14.09 4.45 3.84
CA ALA A 321 13.90 4.16 5.26
C ALA A 321 14.97 3.17 5.73
N ILE A 322 15.75 3.54 6.74
CA ILE A 322 16.92 2.79 7.16
C ILE A 322 16.82 2.42 8.64
N PRO A 323 16.73 1.12 8.97
CA PRO A 323 16.85 0.62 10.33
C PRO A 323 18.28 0.65 10.84
N LYS A 324 18.49 0.32 12.10
CA LYS A 324 19.84 0.18 12.67
C LYS A 324 20.64 -0.90 11.95
N LEU A 325 21.96 -0.78 11.93
CA LEU A 325 22.85 -1.73 11.21
C LEU A 325 22.64 -3.19 11.62
N GLU A 326 22.37 -3.46 12.90
CA GLU A 326 22.13 -4.83 13.36
C GLU A 326 20.84 -5.42 12.79
N GLU A 327 19.78 -4.60 12.66
CA GLU A 327 18.54 -4.99 12.03
C GLU A 327 18.72 -5.19 10.51
N GLN A 328 19.54 -4.35 9.85
CA GLN A 328 19.88 -4.54 8.44
C GLN A 328 20.58 -5.88 8.22
N LYS A 329 21.57 -6.23 9.04
CA LYS A 329 22.26 -7.52 8.97
C LYS A 329 21.31 -8.69 9.15
N LEU A 330 20.38 -8.58 10.10
CA LEU A 330 19.37 -9.61 10.35
C LEU A 330 18.43 -9.76 9.14
N LEU A 331 17.93 -8.65 8.58
CA LEU A 331 17.07 -8.66 7.40
C LEU A 331 17.77 -9.28 6.19
N VAL A 332 19.02 -8.89 5.92
CA VAL A 332 19.83 -9.45 4.82
C VAL A 332 20.06 -10.94 5.02
N HIS A 333 20.45 -11.36 6.23
CA HIS A 333 20.65 -12.78 6.54
C HIS A 333 19.36 -13.60 6.38
N THR A 334 18.24 -13.08 6.88
CA THR A 334 16.93 -13.75 6.74
C THR A 334 16.54 -13.88 5.29
N ASN A 335 16.68 -12.80 4.49
CA ASN A 335 16.39 -12.83 3.06
C ASN A 335 17.27 -13.85 2.31
N SER A 336 18.59 -13.91 2.62
CA SER A 336 19.49 -14.91 2.04
C SER A 336 19.01 -16.35 2.32
N LYS A 337 18.54 -16.63 3.55
CA LYS A 337 17.97 -17.96 3.89
C LYS A 337 16.69 -18.28 3.12
N LEU A 338 15.84 -17.27 2.89
CA LEU A 338 14.63 -17.45 2.08
C LEU A 338 14.97 -17.67 0.60
N GLU A 339 15.96 -16.97 0.06
CA GLU A 339 16.45 -17.17 -1.30
C GLU A 339 17.07 -18.57 -1.47
N ASP A 340 17.87 -19.08 -0.50
CA ASP A 340 18.43 -20.42 -0.51
C ASP A 340 17.31 -21.48 -0.52
N LEU A 341 16.24 -21.27 0.26
CA LEU A 341 15.09 -22.16 0.31
C LEU A 341 14.33 -22.15 -1.02
N GLN A 342 14.12 -20.98 -1.60
CA GLN A 342 13.46 -20.85 -2.90
C GLN A 342 14.25 -21.56 -4.00
N ASN A 343 15.56 -21.37 -4.06
CA ASN A 343 16.44 -22.08 -5.00
C ASN A 343 16.35 -23.59 -4.81
N THR A 344 16.34 -24.08 -3.56
CA THR A 344 16.17 -25.49 -3.27
C THR A 344 14.85 -26.05 -3.80
N ILE A 345 13.75 -25.30 -3.64
CA ILE A 345 12.44 -25.67 -4.17
C ILE A 345 12.44 -25.71 -5.71
N GLU A 346 13.09 -24.75 -6.35
CA GLU A 346 13.20 -24.69 -7.81
C GLU A 346 14.04 -25.86 -8.35
N ASP A 347 15.13 -26.22 -7.68
CA ASP A 347 15.96 -27.38 -8.02
C ASP A 347 15.15 -28.69 -7.89
N LEU A 348 14.35 -28.86 -6.84
CA LEU A 348 13.48 -30.03 -6.68
C LEU A 348 12.41 -30.10 -7.78
N ARG A 349 11.85 -28.97 -8.19
CA ARG A 349 10.90 -28.90 -9.32
C ARG A 349 11.57 -29.28 -10.64
N LEU A 350 12.78 -28.80 -10.87
CA LEU A 350 13.56 -29.15 -12.04
C LEU A 350 13.90 -30.66 -12.04
N GLU A 351 14.37 -31.23 -10.93
CA GLU A 351 14.65 -32.66 -10.76
C GLU A 351 13.39 -33.49 -11.06
N LEU A 352 12.23 -33.09 -10.56
CA LEU A 352 10.96 -33.76 -10.83
C LEU A 352 10.59 -33.73 -12.33
N SER A 353 10.82 -32.58 -12.99
CA SER A 353 10.50 -32.43 -14.41
C SER A 353 11.40 -33.27 -15.31
N LEU A 354 12.68 -33.39 -14.95
CA LEU A 354 13.66 -34.17 -15.69
C LEU A 354 13.53 -35.68 -15.46
N ASN A 355 13.16 -36.07 -14.23
CA ASN A 355 13.00 -37.50 -13.86
C ASN A 355 11.79 -37.71 -12.95
N PRO A 356 10.58 -37.90 -13.52
CA PRO A 356 9.35 -38.10 -12.73
C PRO A 356 9.38 -39.35 -11.82
N LYS A 357 10.25 -40.31 -12.10
CA LYS A 357 10.41 -41.51 -11.25
C LYS A 357 11.01 -41.20 -9.89
N ASN A 358 11.67 -40.03 -9.74
CA ASN A 358 12.23 -39.56 -8.47
C ASN A 358 11.17 -38.93 -7.55
N ALA A 359 9.91 -38.88 -7.95
CA ALA A 359 8.85 -38.28 -7.14
C ALA A 359 8.80 -38.75 -5.67
N PRO A 360 8.94 -40.06 -5.33
CA PRO A 360 8.97 -40.49 -3.92
C PRO A 360 10.17 -39.92 -3.14
N ILE A 361 11.35 -39.84 -3.77
CA ILE A 361 12.58 -39.32 -3.14
C ILE A 361 12.46 -37.81 -2.93
N ILE A 362 11.87 -37.11 -3.92
CA ILE A 362 11.64 -35.68 -3.84
C ILE A 362 10.62 -35.36 -2.74
N LEU A 363 9.58 -36.20 -2.58
CA LEU A 363 8.60 -36.03 -1.52
C LEU A 363 9.24 -36.20 -0.13
N GLU A 364 10.12 -37.19 0.06
CA GLU A 364 10.86 -37.39 1.31
C GLU A 364 11.78 -36.19 1.62
N LYS A 365 12.50 -35.65 0.61
CA LYS A 365 13.30 -34.44 0.75
C LYS A 365 12.42 -33.23 1.14
N PHE A 366 11.25 -33.10 0.52
CA PHE A 366 10.31 -32.01 0.81
C PHE A 366 9.76 -32.10 2.24
N ASP A 367 9.39 -33.28 2.71
CA ASP A 367 8.90 -33.52 4.08
C ASP A 367 9.98 -33.13 5.11
N THR A 368 11.26 -33.39 4.79
CA THR A 368 12.40 -33.00 5.63
C THR A 368 12.53 -31.48 5.74
N ILE A 369 12.23 -30.73 4.67
CA ILE A 369 12.24 -29.26 4.65
C ILE A 369 10.99 -28.70 5.34
N GLN A 370 9.82 -29.32 5.11
CA GLN A 370 8.54 -28.84 5.62
C GLN A 370 8.43 -28.93 7.16
N GLY A 371 9.05 -29.94 7.79
CA GLY A 371 9.01 -30.11 9.24
C GLY A 371 9.50 -28.85 9.99
N PRO A 372 10.73 -28.35 9.75
CA PRO A 372 11.23 -27.13 10.34
C PRO A 372 10.39 -25.88 9.99
N LEU A 373 9.85 -25.79 8.76
CA LEU A 373 9.01 -24.64 8.34
C LEU A 373 7.68 -24.61 9.08
N LYS A 374 7.04 -25.75 9.34
CA LYS A 374 5.84 -25.82 10.17
C LYS A 374 6.11 -25.34 11.59
N THR A 375 7.27 -25.71 12.14
CA THR A 375 7.69 -25.25 13.48
C THR A 375 7.88 -23.73 13.51
N LEU A 376 8.52 -23.16 12.49
CA LEU A 376 8.67 -21.70 12.37
C LEU A 376 7.31 -20.98 12.25
N SER A 377 6.35 -21.56 11.50
CA SER A 377 5.02 -20.96 11.37
C SER A 377 4.24 -20.96 12.69
N VAL A 378 4.43 -21.95 13.54
CA VAL A 378 3.81 -22.01 14.88
C VAL A 378 4.49 -21.04 15.85
N GLU A 379 5.80 -20.85 15.74
CA GLU A 379 6.53 -19.82 16.49
C GLU A 379 5.99 -18.41 16.19
N ASP A 380 5.83 -18.09 14.92
CA ASP A 380 5.26 -16.81 14.49
C ASP A 380 3.81 -16.62 14.98
N GLU A 381 3.01 -17.68 14.97
CA GLU A 381 1.64 -17.69 15.50
C GLU A 381 1.66 -17.40 17.02
N ILE A 382 2.52 -18.05 17.79
CA ILE A 382 2.65 -17.82 19.22
C ILE A 382 3.09 -16.37 19.50
N LEU A 383 4.07 -15.86 18.77
CA LEU A 383 4.53 -14.48 18.88
C LEU A 383 3.42 -13.47 18.53
N ALA A 384 2.57 -13.78 17.56
CA ALA A 384 1.41 -12.96 17.20
C ALA A 384 0.34 -12.96 18.33
N LEU A 385 0.09 -14.13 18.95
CA LEU A 385 -0.80 -14.25 20.09
C LEU A 385 -0.28 -13.46 21.29
N ILE A 386 1.02 -13.53 21.59
CA ILE A 386 1.65 -12.77 22.69
C ILE A 386 1.53 -11.26 22.43
N ARG A 387 1.81 -10.78 21.22
CA ARG A 387 1.65 -9.35 20.86
C ARG A 387 0.21 -8.86 21.00
N LYS A 388 -0.77 -9.72 20.74
CA LYS A 388 -2.19 -9.39 20.87
C LYS A 388 -2.62 -9.24 22.33
N GLY A 389 -1.93 -9.90 23.26
CA GLY A 389 -2.23 -9.89 24.69
C GLY A 389 -3.42 -10.76 25.09
N GLU A 390 -3.66 -10.84 26.41
CA GLU A 390 -4.79 -11.57 26.97
C GLU A 390 -6.15 -11.02 26.55
N GLY A 391 -7.15 -11.89 26.44
CA GLY A 391 -8.49 -11.50 26.01
C GLY A 391 -9.51 -12.64 26.07
N LYS A 392 -10.57 -12.50 25.27
CA LYS A 392 -11.66 -13.50 25.23
C LYS A 392 -11.21 -14.93 24.93
N GLN A 393 -10.19 -15.08 24.10
CA GLN A 393 -9.73 -16.37 23.58
C GLN A 393 -8.24 -16.62 23.82
N ILE A 394 -7.56 -15.75 24.56
CA ILE A 394 -6.13 -15.88 24.87
C ILE A 394 -5.94 -15.65 26.36
N GLU A 395 -5.13 -16.51 26.97
CA GLU A 395 -4.72 -16.39 28.37
C GLU A 395 -3.25 -16.75 28.51
N PHE A 396 -2.53 -16.06 29.39
CA PHE A 396 -1.12 -16.31 29.71
C PHE A 396 -0.96 -16.83 31.11
N LYS A 397 0.01 -17.69 31.31
CA LYS A 397 0.46 -18.14 32.63
C LYS A 397 1.97 -18.28 32.63
N GLN A 398 2.62 -17.71 33.60
CA GLN A 398 4.06 -17.75 33.71
C GLN A 398 4.57 -19.18 34.00
N THR A 399 3.86 -19.95 34.81
CA THR A 399 4.22 -21.32 35.17
C THR A 399 2.97 -22.20 35.20
N PHE A 400 3.15 -23.53 35.12
CA PHE A 400 2.06 -24.49 35.32
C PHE A 400 1.90 -24.95 36.77
N SER A 401 3.01 -25.17 37.46
CA SER A 401 2.98 -25.78 38.80
C SER A 401 3.82 -25.07 39.85
N LYS A 402 4.71 -24.17 39.45
CA LYS A 402 5.64 -23.48 40.36
C LYS A 402 5.09 -22.13 40.78
N ASN A 403 5.01 -21.89 42.05
CA ASN A 403 4.76 -20.54 42.57
C ASN A 403 6.05 -19.72 42.52
N ILE A 404 6.05 -18.65 41.73
CA ILE A 404 7.23 -17.80 41.48
C ILE A 404 7.74 -17.07 42.73
N HIS A 405 6.86 -16.79 43.69
CA HIS A 405 7.25 -16.10 44.93
C HIS A 405 7.86 -17.04 45.95
N THR A 406 7.27 -18.23 46.13
CA THR A 406 7.74 -19.20 47.11
C THR A 406 8.75 -20.18 46.56
N GLN A 407 8.93 -20.21 45.25
CA GLN A 407 9.82 -21.14 44.52
C GLN A 407 9.48 -22.63 44.79
N LYS A 408 8.23 -22.92 45.17
CA LYS A 408 7.74 -24.29 45.48
C LYS A 408 6.59 -24.69 44.56
N LYS A 409 6.38 -26.00 44.45
CA LYS A 409 5.21 -26.54 43.76
C LYS A 409 3.94 -26.13 44.52
N ASP A 410 2.95 -25.60 43.77
CA ASP A 410 1.72 -25.07 44.35
C ASP A 410 0.51 -25.55 43.51
N PRO A 411 -0.37 -26.38 44.11
CA PRO A 411 -1.58 -26.85 43.40
C PRO A 411 -2.53 -25.72 42.98
N ALA A 412 -2.46 -24.54 43.60
CA ALA A 412 -3.28 -23.41 43.21
C ALA A 412 -2.87 -22.83 41.85
N ILE A 413 -1.59 -22.89 41.50
CA ILE A 413 -1.08 -22.48 40.18
C ILE A 413 -1.58 -23.43 39.10
N GLU A 414 -1.49 -24.74 39.35
CA GLU A 414 -2.03 -25.78 38.42
C GLU A 414 -3.55 -25.59 38.21
N LYS A 415 -4.29 -25.38 39.30
CA LYS A 415 -5.73 -25.05 39.25
C LYS A 415 -6.00 -23.79 38.42
N SER A 416 -5.17 -22.75 38.59
CA SER A 416 -5.30 -21.50 37.84
C SER A 416 -5.18 -21.70 36.32
N SER A 417 -4.29 -22.57 35.87
CA SER A 417 -4.14 -22.92 34.45
C SER A 417 -5.32 -23.77 33.95
N LEU A 418 -5.68 -24.82 34.69
CA LEU A 418 -6.74 -25.77 34.28
C LEU A 418 -8.14 -25.16 34.28
N LYS A 419 -8.45 -24.22 35.19
CA LYS A 419 -9.74 -23.48 35.15
C LYS A 419 -9.93 -22.70 33.87
N ASN A 420 -8.84 -22.18 33.27
CA ASN A 420 -8.89 -21.49 31.97
C ASN A 420 -9.16 -22.44 30.81
N VAL A 421 -8.59 -23.66 30.86
CA VAL A 421 -8.92 -24.73 29.90
C VAL A 421 -10.42 -25.06 29.96
N VAL A 422 -10.96 -25.26 31.18
CA VAL A 422 -12.41 -25.49 31.39
C VAL A 422 -13.23 -24.31 30.87
N GLY A 423 -12.80 -23.10 31.19
CA GLY A 423 -13.46 -21.87 30.74
C GLY A 423 -13.53 -21.74 29.21
N PHE A 424 -12.46 -22.10 28.50
CA PHE A 424 -12.43 -22.13 27.03
C PHE A 424 -13.33 -23.24 26.46
N LEU A 425 -13.28 -24.45 26.99
CA LEU A 425 -14.15 -25.56 26.57
C LEU A 425 -15.64 -25.20 26.70
N ASN A 426 -16.03 -24.52 27.77
CA ASN A 426 -17.40 -24.11 28.03
C ASN A 426 -17.84 -22.87 27.25
N ALA A 427 -16.91 -22.11 26.67
CA ALA A 427 -17.19 -20.87 25.92
C ALA A 427 -17.03 -21.07 24.39
N LYS A 428 -16.20 -20.26 23.75
CA LYS A 428 -15.96 -20.26 22.30
C LYS A 428 -14.62 -20.89 21.90
N GLY A 429 -13.99 -21.62 22.82
CA GLY A 429 -12.61 -22.06 22.67
C GLY A 429 -11.60 -20.95 22.96
N GLY A 430 -10.33 -21.24 22.80
CA GLY A 430 -9.24 -20.31 23.00
C GLY A 430 -7.90 -20.99 23.22
N THR A 431 -6.85 -20.18 23.35
CA THR A 431 -5.46 -20.62 23.53
C THR A 431 -4.94 -20.17 24.91
N LEU A 432 -4.36 -21.12 25.65
CA LEU A 432 -3.60 -20.87 26.86
C LEU A 432 -2.11 -21.02 26.53
N LEU A 433 -1.32 -19.96 26.81
CA LEU A 433 0.15 -20.01 26.72
C LEU A 433 0.73 -20.06 28.13
N ILE A 434 1.56 -21.09 28.40
CA ILE A 434 2.29 -21.22 29.65
C ILE A 434 3.78 -21.01 29.38
N GLY A 435 4.43 -20.18 30.19
CA GLY A 435 5.77 -19.63 29.97
C GLY A 435 5.73 -18.18 29.47
N VAL A 436 4.58 -17.51 29.62
CA VAL A 436 4.40 -16.10 29.27
C VAL A 436 3.80 -15.37 30.47
N ALA A 437 4.36 -14.23 30.84
CA ALA A 437 3.88 -13.39 31.92
C ALA A 437 2.78 -12.41 31.45
N ASP A 438 2.07 -11.81 32.39
CA ASP A 438 0.92 -10.90 32.11
C ASP A 438 1.34 -9.61 31.35
N ASP A 439 2.63 -9.24 31.40
CA ASP A 439 3.22 -8.11 30.67
C ASP A 439 3.73 -8.48 29.25
N ASN A 440 3.36 -9.66 28.77
CA ASN A 440 3.79 -10.26 27.49
C ASN A 440 5.27 -10.70 27.45
N GLU A 441 6.00 -10.71 28.58
CA GLU A 441 7.36 -11.23 28.61
C GLU A 441 7.34 -12.77 28.51
N ILE A 442 8.22 -13.32 27.66
CA ILE A 442 8.41 -14.76 27.52
C ILE A 442 9.37 -15.23 28.62
N THR A 443 8.82 -15.77 29.69
CA THR A 443 9.60 -16.25 30.84
C THR A 443 10.09 -17.69 30.64
N GLY A 444 9.37 -18.47 29.82
CA GLY A 444 9.63 -19.89 29.58
C GLY A 444 9.10 -20.80 30.68
N ILE A 445 9.06 -22.10 30.38
CA ILE A 445 8.64 -23.16 31.30
C ILE A 445 9.81 -23.91 31.95
N GLU A 446 11.04 -23.45 31.70
CA GLU A 446 12.27 -24.10 32.19
C GLU A 446 12.34 -24.15 33.71
N ASP A 447 11.73 -23.17 34.35
CA ASP A 447 11.69 -23.06 35.80
C ASP A 447 10.66 -23.96 36.47
N ASP A 448 9.71 -24.54 35.72
CA ASP A 448 8.81 -25.56 36.27
C ASP A 448 9.60 -26.87 36.58
N PHE A 449 9.18 -27.61 37.57
CA PHE A 449 9.93 -28.73 38.17
C PHE A 449 10.07 -30.00 37.29
N TYR A 450 10.07 -29.86 35.94
CA TYR A 450 10.08 -31.00 35.03
C TYR A 450 11.42 -31.12 34.28
N LYS A 451 12.03 -32.32 34.33
CA LYS A 451 13.37 -32.58 33.79
C LYS A 451 13.42 -32.72 32.25
N SER A 452 12.29 -32.86 31.57
CA SER A 452 12.21 -32.96 30.12
C SER A 452 10.82 -32.52 29.60
N ASN A 453 10.75 -32.19 28.32
CA ASN A 453 9.49 -31.84 27.63
C ASN A 453 8.47 -32.98 27.77
N ASP A 454 8.86 -34.24 27.55
CA ASP A 454 7.97 -35.41 27.66
C ASP A 454 7.36 -35.54 29.06
N LYS A 455 8.17 -35.32 30.10
CA LYS A 455 7.68 -35.34 31.48
C LYS A 455 6.74 -34.18 31.77
N TYR A 456 7.00 -33.04 31.19
CA TYR A 456 6.12 -31.87 31.30
C TYR A 456 4.75 -32.17 30.66
N LEU A 457 4.74 -32.61 29.40
CA LEU A 457 3.53 -32.95 28.65
C LEU A 457 2.76 -34.10 29.32
N LEU A 458 3.45 -35.12 29.83
CA LEU A 458 2.82 -36.22 30.57
C LEU A 458 2.15 -35.72 31.87
N ASN A 459 2.79 -34.84 32.62
CA ASN A 459 2.20 -34.23 33.83
C ASN A 459 0.96 -33.40 33.49
N PHE A 460 1.05 -32.57 32.42
CA PHE A 460 -0.09 -31.78 31.95
C PHE A 460 -1.25 -32.68 31.51
N LYS A 461 -0.96 -33.77 30.78
CA LYS A 461 -1.95 -34.81 30.42
C LYS A 461 -2.63 -35.39 31.64
N ASN A 462 -1.83 -35.80 32.66
CA ASN A 462 -2.35 -36.40 33.86
C ASN A 462 -3.24 -35.44 34.67
N ALA A 463 -2.88 -34.15 34.71
CA ALA A 463 -3.66 -33.11 35.32
C ALA A 463 -5.02 -32.90 34.64
N ILE A 464 -5.04 -32.86 33.29
CA ILE A 464 -6.29 -32.82 32.50
C ILE A 464 -7.15 -34.05 32.83
N ASN A 465 -6.53 -35.25 32.78
CA ASN A 465 -7.26 -36.49 33.01
C ASN A 465 -7.91 -36.57 34.40
N SER A 466 -7.17 -36.12 35.46
CA SER A 466 -7.63 -36.20 36.82
C SER A 466 -8.62 -35.08 37.20
N LYS A 467 -8.52 -33.89 36.57
CA LYS A 467 -9.26 -32.72 36.97
C LYS A 467 -10.35 -32.27 36.01
N ILE A 468 -10.26 -32.68 34.73
CA ILE A 468 -11.21 -32.29 33.67
C ILE A 468 -11.92 -33.50 33.10
N GLY A 469 -11.17 -34.58 32.80
CA GLY A 469 -11.67 -35.82 32.25
C GLY A 469 -11.11 -36.13 30.86
N SER A 470 -10.78 -37.40 30.62
CA SER A 470 -10.17 -37.90 29.37
C SER A 470 -11.07 -37.73 28.15
N GLU A 471 -12.35 -37.61 28.34
CA GLU A 471 -13.33 -37.40 27.28
C GLU A 471 -13.24 -36.04 26.59
N PHE A 472 -12.53 -35.10 27.16
CA PHE A 472 -12.28 -33.80 26.54
C PHE A 472 -10.96 -33.72 25.75
N TYR A 473 -10.11 -34.76 25.78
CA TYR A 473 -8.86 -34.78 25.03
C TYR A 473 -8.99 -34.43 23.54
N PRO A 474 -9.99 -34.91 22.81
CA PRO A 474 -10.12 -34.55 21.39
C PRO A 474 -10.35 -33.08 21.11
N LEU A 475 -10.64 -32.30 22.15
CA LEU A 475 -10.88 -30.84 22.07
C LEU A 475 -9.71 -30.01 22.61
N ILE A 476 -8.64 -30.68 23.08
CA ILE A 476 -7.48 -30.00 23.68
C ILE A 476 -6.22 -30.48 22.97
N GLU A 477 -5.67 -29.60 22.16
CA GLU A 477 -4.39 -29.82 21.49
C GLU A 477 -3.30 -29.03 22.21
N TYR A 478 -2.16 -29.65 22.52
CA TYR A 478 -1.09 -28.98 23.24
C TYR A 478 0.28 -29.55 22.90
N ASP A 479 1.26 -28.65 22.79
CA ASP A 479 2.67 -28.99 22.60
C ASP A 479 3.59 -27.89 23.11
N ILE A 480 4.89 -28.23 23.25
CA ILE A 480 5.94 -27.31 23.69
C ILE A 480 6.70 -26.81 22.47
N TYR A 481 6.71 -25.49 22.30
CA TYR A 481 7.43 -24.81 21.23
C TYR A 481 8.60 -24.01 21.80
N LYS A 482 9.69 -23.98 21.06
CA LYS A 482 10.83 -23.13 21.36
C LYS A 482 10.61 -21.77 20.72
N ILE A 483 10.59 -20.72 21.55
CA ILE A 483 10.50 -19.32 21.12
C ILE A 483 11.79 -18.64 21.55
N TRP A 484 12.63 -18.29 20.58
CA TRP A 484 14.01 -17.83 20.79
C TRP A 484 14.82 -18.84 21.62
N ASP A 485 15.20 -18.49 22.85
CA ASP A 485 15.94 -19.33 23.80
C ASP A 485 15.06 -19.96 24.89
N LYS A 486 13.76 -19.67 24.90
CA LYS A 486 12.76 -20.10 25.88
C LYS A 486 11.81 -21.14 25.31
N LYS A 487 11.14 -21.89 26.19
CA LYS A 487 10.11 -22.85 25.83
C LYS A 487 8.75 -22.40 26.33
N VAL A 488 7.73 -22.50 25.51
CA VAL A 488 6.35 -22.14 25.81
C VAL A 488 5.46 -23.35 25.53
N LEU A 489 4.59 -23.72 26.48
CA LEU A 489 3.51 -24.67 26.21
C LEU A 489 2.32 -23.91 25.63
N LYS A 490 1.91 -24.26 24.41
CA LYS A 490 0.69 -23.80 23.76
C LYS A 490 -0.41 -24.84 23.96
N VAL A 491 -1.57 -24.42 24.41
CA VAL A 491 -2.74 -25.26 24.64
C VAL A 491 -3.93 -24.67 23.91
N ASP A 492 -4.36 -25.30 22.84
CA ASP A 492 -5.52 -24.90 22.04
C ASP A 492 -6.76 -25.69 22.49
N CYS A 493 -7.81 -24.98 22.86
CA CYS A 493 -9.07 -25.53 23.32
C CYS A 493 -10.19 -25.26 22.31
N GLN A 494 -10.83 -26.31 21.80
CA GLN A 494 -12.04 -26.18 21.00
C GLN A 494 -13.29 -26.11 21.89
N PRO A 495 -14.36 -25.42 21.47
CA PRO A 495 -15.59 -25.34 22.26
C PRO A 495 -16.25 -26.71 22.38
N SER A 496 -16.55 -27.11 23.62
CA SER A 496 -17.25 -28.36 23.90
C SER A 496 -18.74 -28.28 23.53
N LYS A 497 -19.30 -29.42 23.13
CA LYS A 497 -20.75 -29.60 22.93
C LYS A 497 -21.51 -29.97 24.21
N ARG A 498 -20.80 -30.23 25.31
CA ARG A 498 -21.36 -30.56 26.63
C ARG A 498 -20.65 -29.79 27.72
N ALA A 499 -21.32 -29.62 28.86
CA ALA A 499 -20.76 -28.94 30.01
C ALA A 499 -19.50 -29.66 30.54
N CYS A 500 -18.44 -28.89 30.75
CA CYS A 500 -17.17 -29.36 31.31
C CYS A 500 -16.99 -28.79 32.72
N PHE A 501 -16.59 -29.61 33.67
CA PHE A 501 -16.36 -29.21 35.05
C PHE A 501 -14.90 -29.45 35.46
N TYR A 502 -14.38 -28.58 36.32
CA TYR A 502 -13.15 -28.83 37.04
C TYR A 502 -13.44 -29.63 38.28
N ASP A 503 -12.72 -30.73 38.49
CA ASP A 503 -12.84 -31.61 39.67
C ASP A 503 -14.31 -32.01 39.97
N THR A 504 -15.10 -32.27 38.91
CA THR A 504 -16.49 -32.70 38.87
C THR A 504 -17.55 -31.72 39.41
N ASN A 505 -17.18 -30.66 40.10
CA ASN A 505 -18.13 -29.78 40.79
C ASN A 505 -17.96 -28.27 40.54
N GLU A 506 -16.84 -27.82 39.97
CA GLU A 506 -16.62 -26.40 39.70
C GLU A 506 -16.81 -26.10 38.20
N PHE A 507 -17.71 -25.20 37.87
CA PHE A 507 -18.00 -24.81 36.51
C PHE A 507 -17.41 -23.44 36.19
N TYR A 508 -16.54 -23.37 35.21
CA TYR A 508 -15.90 -22.13 34.76
C TYR A 508 -16.29 -21.79 33.35
N VAL A 509 -16.43 -20.48 33.09
CA VAL A 509 -16.72 -19.93 31.76
C VAL A 509 -15.79 -18.76 31.48
N ARG A 510 -15.23 -18.73 30.25
CA ARG A 510 -14.47 -17.59 29.81
C ARG A 510 -15.38 -16.41 29.52
N THR A 511 -15.19 -15.34 30.23
CA THR A 511 -15.78 -14.02 30.02
C THR A 511 -14.73 -13.09 29.37
N ASN A 512 -14.76 -11.80 29.52
CA ASN A 512 -13.75 -10.92 28.95
C ASN A 512 -13.26 -9.90 29.99
N PRO A 513 -11.99 -9.94 30.40
CA PRO A 513 -10.90 -10.88 30.08
C PRO A 513 -10.77 -12.08 31.00
N ALA A 514 -11.65 -12.26 31.96
CA ALA A 514 -11.53 -13.23 33.06
C ALA A 514 -12.15 -14.60 32.77
N THR A 515 -11.82 -15.60 33.60
CA THR A 515 -12.50 -16.90 33.71
C THR A 515 -13.26 -16.96 35.01
N ASP A 516 -14.59 -16.89 34.94
CA ASP A 516 -15.48 -16.79 36.09
C ASP A 516 -16.07 -18.14 36.44
N ARG A 517 -16.22 -18.36 37.74
CA ARG A 517 -16.95 -19.53 38.30
C ARG A 517 -18.45 -19.22 38.30
N LEU A 518 -19.24 -20.11 37.73
CA LEU A 518 -20.71 -20.02 37.79
C LEU A 518 -21.26 -21.04 38.77
N GLU A 519 -22.21 -20.60 39.60
CA GLU A 519 -22.87 -21.40 40.64
C GLU A 519 -24.39 -21.15 40.66
N GLY A 520 -25.15 -22.10 41.22
CA GLY A 520 -26.59 -21.95 41.46
C GLY A 520 -27.37 -21.66 40.16
N GLN A 521 -28.28 -20.71 40.23
CA GLN A 521 -29.15 -20.36 39.12
C GLN A 521 -28.41 -19.91 37.87
N LYS A 522 -27.33 -19.14 38.01
CA LYS A 522 -26.50 -18.68 36.87
C LYS A 522 -25.87 -19.84 36.10
N LEU A 523 -25.44 -20.88 36.79
CA LEU A 523 -24.92 -22.10 36.18
C LEU A 523 -26.00 -22.80 35.35
N ILE A 524 -27.20 -23.01 35.95
CA ILE A 524 -28.32 -23.70 35.28
C ILE A 524 -28.74 -22.94 34.00
N GLU A 525 -28.90 -21.64 34.12
CA GLU A 525 -29.28 -20.78 32.98
C GLU A 525 -28.22 -20.83 31.87
N TYR A 526 -26.95 -20.78 32.23
CA TYR A 526 -25.85 -20.86 31.25
C TYR A 526 -25.82 -22.22 30.55
N VAL A 527 -25.89 -23.32 31.29
CA VAL A 527 -25.87 -24.69 30.75
C VAL A 527 -27.06 -24.92 29.83
N ASN A 528 -28.26 -24.52 30.23
CA ASN A 528 -29.45 -24.65 29.37
C ASN A 528 -29.33 -23.82 28.09
N ARG A 529 -28.85 -22.59 28.16
CA ARG A 529 -28.67 -21.73 26.99
C ARG A 529 -27.58 -22.22 26.04
N ARG A 530 -26.47 -22.79 26.58
CA ARG A 530 -25.29 -23.09 25.80
C ARG A 530 -25.28 -24.54 25.28
N PHE A 531 -25.82 -25.48 26.01
CA PHE A 531 -25.72 -26.92 25.74
C PHE A 531 -27.06 -27.64 25.56
N ALA A 532 -28.22 -27.05 25.92
CA ALA A 532 -29.50 -27.62 25.54
C ALA A 532 -29.70 -27.46 24.03
N LYS A 533 -30.00 -28.60 23.39
CA LYS A 533 -30.38 -28.65 21.97
C LYS A 533 -31.84 -28.27 21.82
#